data_ca32d60c17bce7f8cb48123b12cf7657
#
_entry.id   ca32d60c17bce7f8cb48123b12cf7657
#
_cell.length_a   1.000
_cell.length_b   1.000
_cell.length_c   1.000
_cell.angle_alpha   90.00
_cell.angle_beta   90.00
_cell.angle_gamma   90.00
#
_symmetry.space_group_name_H-M   'P 1'
#
loop_
_entity.id
_entity.type
_entity.pdbx_description
1 polymer ?
#
loop_
_entity_poly.entity_id
_entity_poly.type
_entity_poly.pdbx_seq_one_letter_code
_entity_poly.pdbx_strand_id
1 'polypeptide(L)'
;MSYYDFVKDYMKVDECKNNEKYSSAGHTFCWKKENSTYAEGLYWFYEGGSFIIDIHDFYIKEEVVQNSTYSMSDYVSIYSSYIVSANGEKFNPYQTITANSLCTFDFDNIKDDFVFLLHENCCYLAVSIGFKKELIEKHWLFVNCSGLKSAKLEKGQNSSFLF
;
A
#
# COMPACT_ATOMS: atom_id res chain seq x y z
N MET A 1 -5.08 17.70 -2.38
CA MET A 1 -5.78 16.83 -1.39
C MET A 1 -4.70 16.25 -0.48
N SER A 2 -4.87 16.23 0.84
CA SER A 2 -3.92 15.58 1.75
C SER A 2 -4.04 14.06 1.65
N TYR A 3 -2.98 13.33 2.07
CA TYR A 3 -3.08 11.85 2.14
C TYR A 3 -4.18 11.40 3.11
N TYR A 4 -4.37 12.16 4.20
CA TYR A 4 -5.47 11.94 5.14
C TYR A 4 -6.85 12.00 4.46
N ASP A 5 -7.10 13.05 3.67
CA ASP A 5 -8.38 13.20 2.95
C ASP A 5 -8.56 12.11 1.91
N PHE A 6 -7.49 11.77 1.20
CA PHE A 6 -7.48 10.69 0.22
C PHE A 6 -7.88 9.36 0.87
N VAL A 7 -7.25 8.97 1.99
CA VAL A 7 -7.58 7.72 2.69
C VAL A 7 -9.04 7.70 3.11
N LYS A 8 -9.52 8.80 3.70
CA LYS A 8 -10.89 8.91 4.19
C LYS A 8 -11.92 8.78 3.07
N ASP A 9 -11.70 9.46 1.96
CA ASP A 9 -12.62 9.48 0.84
C ASP A 9 -12.57 8.17 0.04
N TYR A 10 -11.37 7.64 -0.17
CA TYR A 10 -11.15 6.43 -0.95
C TYR A 10 -11.64 5.17 -0.22
N MET A 11 -11.21 4.99 1.00
CA MET A 11 -11.56 3.79 1.79
C MET A 11 -12.95 3.90 2.44
N LYS A 12 -13.58 5.09 2.42
CA LYS A 12 -14.88 5.36 3.07
C LYS A 12 -14.87 4.96 4.55
N VAL A 13 -13.84 5.41 5.25
CA VAL A 13 -13.58 5.12 6.65
C VAL A 13 -13.71 6.38 7.50
N ASP A 14 -13.86 6.20 8.80
CA ASP A 14 -13.81 7.28 9.80
C ASP A 14 -12.62 7.11 10.71
N GLU A 15 -12.07 8.22 11.20
CA GLU A 15 -11.00 8.20 12.17
C GLU A 15 -11.47 7.63 13.52
N CYS A 16 -10.76 6.63 14.02
CA CYS A 16 -10.98 6.00 15.31
C CYS A 16 -10.34 6.84 16.42
N LYS A 17 -11.13 7.62 17.13
CA LYS A 17 -10.65 8.55 18.17
C LYS A 17 -10.05 7.90 19.42
N ASN A 18 -10.37 6.64 19.70
CA ASN A 18 -10.00 5.93 20.94
C ASN A 18 -9.28 4.61 20.67
N ASN A 19 -8.46 4.56 19.63
CA ASN A 19 -7.72 3.35 19.35
C ASN A 19 -6.37 3.36 20.08
N GLU A 20 -6.15 2.34 20.92
CA GLU A 20 -4.90 2.12 21.64
C GLU A 20 -3.99 1.06 20.98
N LYS A 21 -4.44 0.46 19.89
CA LYS A 21 -3.69 -0.62 19.21
C LYS A 21 -2.44 -0.11 18.49
N TYR A 22 -2.54 1.07 17.88
CA TYR A 22 -1.46 1.68 17.12
C TYR A 22 -1.01 3.01 17.71
N SER A 23 0.19 3.44 17.27
CA SER A 23 0.81 4.68 17.75
C SER A 23 -0.07 5.91 17.51
N SER A 24 -0.17 6.77 18.51
CA SER A 24 -0.82 8.08 18.41
C SER A 24 -0.05 9.09 17.54
N ALA A 25 1.15 8.75 17.07
CA ALA A 25 1.89 9.59 16.12
C ALA A 25 1.28 9.58 14.71
N GLY A 26 0.48 8.56 14.38
CA GLY A 26 -0.23 8.44 13.12
C GLY A 26 -1.75 8.55 13.30
N HIS A 27 -2.45 8.33 12.20
CA HIS A 27 -3.90 8.34 12.13
C HIS A 27 -4.43 6.91 12.05
N THR A 28 -5.45 6.60 12.85
CA THR A 28 -6.12 5.30 12.81
C THR A 28 -7.54 5.48 12.31
N PHE A 29 -7.91 4.66 11.33
CA PHE A 29 -9.24 4.63 10.75
C PHE A 29 -9.91 3.29 10.99
N CYS A 30 -11.22 3.30 11.07
CA CYS A 30 -12.06 2.12 11.12
C CYS A 30 -13.17 2.22 10.08
N TRP A 31 -13.63 1.07 9.62
CA TRP A 31 -14.75 1.01 8.69
C TRP A 31 -16.02 1.50 9.37
N LYS A 32 -16.77 2.37 8.70
CA LYS A 32 -18.11 2.75 9.15
C LYS A 32 -18.99 1.52 9.19
N LYS A 33 -19.80 1.41 10.24
CA LYS A 33 -20.73 0.29 10.42
C LYS A 33 -21.67 0.10 9.22
N GLU A 34 -22.05 1.19 8.56
CA GLU A 34 -22.90 1.23 7.36
C GLU A 34 -22.18 0.74 6.10
N ASN A 35 -20.84 0.80 6.07
CA ASN A 35 -20.01 0.40 4.94
C ASN A 35 -19.18 -0.88 5.22
N SER A 36 -19.42 -1.54 6.36
CA SER A 36 -18.68 -2.73 6.79
C SER A 36 -19.18 -4.03 6.16
N THR A 37 -19.86 -3.96 5.02
CA THR A 37 -20.27 -5.18 4.28
C THR A 37 -19.08 -5.95 3.75
N TYR A 38 -18.06 -5.25 3.26
CA TYR A 38 -16.91 -5.86 2.57
C TYR A 38 -15.78 -6.23 3.53
N ALA A 39 -15.49 -5.39 4.50
CA ALA A 39 -14.39 -5.61 5.43
C ALA A 39 -14.66 -4.99 6.81
N GLU A 40 -13.94 -5.45 7.79
CA GLU A 40 -13.84 -4.83 9.13
C GLU A 40 -12.39 -4.81 9.57
N GLY A 41 -12.06 -3.92 10.51
CA GLY A 41 -10.71 -3.81 11.03
C GLY A 41 -10.22 -2.37 11.06
N LEU A 42 -8.89 -2.23 11.06
CA LEU A 42 -8.22 -0.95 11.23
C LEU A 42 -7.26 -0.69 10.08
N TYR A 43 -7.18 0.57 9.70
CA TYR A 43 -6.12 1.11 8.88
C TYR A 43 -5.39 2.19 9.67
N TRP A 44 -4.09 2.07 9.76
CA TRP A 44 -3.25 3.07 10.42
C TRP A 44 -2.22 3.58 9.43
N PHE A 45 -1.94 4.90 9.45
CA PHE A 45 -0.82 5.43 8.71
C PHE A 45 -0.14 6.58 9.47
N TYR A 46 1.13 6.76 9.14
CA TYR A 46 1.95 7.90 9.51
C TYR A 46 2.54 8.52 8.25
N GLU A 47 2.35 9.82 8.08
CA GLU A 47 2.94 10.58 6.99
C GLU A 47 4.15 11.36 7.49
N GLY A 48 5.34 10.99 7.03
CA GLY A 48 6.59 11.74 7.19
C GLY A 48 6.79 12.75 6.08
N GLY A 49 7.91 13.50 6.14
CA GLY A 49 8.22 14.48 5.09
C GLY A 49 8.34 13.88 3.69
N SER A 50 9.03 12.72 3.59
CA SER A 50 9.36 12.09 2.31
C SER A 50 8.86 10.63 2.19
N PHE A 51 8.08 10.16 3.14
CA PHE A 51 7.57 8.79 3.16
C PHE A 51 6.23 8.70 3.86
N ILE A 52 5.53 7.60 3.60
CA ILE A 52 4.31 7.18 4.30
C ILE A 52 4.55 5.76 4.79
N ILE A 53 4.22 5.48 6.03
CA ILE A 53 4.15 4.11 6.57
C ILE A 53 2.70 3.82 6.86
N ASP A 54 2.22 2.65 6.49
CA ASP A 54 0.88 2.24 6.83
C ASP A 54 0.76 0.77 7.25
N ILE A 55 -0.35 0.47 7.91
CA ILE A 55 -0.73 -0.86 8.37
C ILE A 55 -2.16 -1.11 7.94
N HIS A 56 -2.35 -2.13 7.13
CA HIS A 56 -3.64 -2.71 6.83
C HIS A 56 -3.90 -3.88 7.78
N ASP A 57 -4.95 -3.81 8.55
CA ASP A 57 -5.31 -4.83 9.54
C ASP A 57 -6.82 -5.10 9.42
N PHE A 58 -7.18 -5.83 8.37
CA PHE A 58 -8.55 -6.08 7.96
C PHE A 58 -8.93 -7.55 8.05
N TYR A 59 -10.21 -7.79 8.29
CA TYR A 59 -10.87 -9.05 7.95
C TYR A 59 -11.78 -8.80 6.75
N ILE A 60 -11.56 -9.52 5.68
CA ILE A 60 -12.31 -9.41 4.41
C ILE A 60 -13.52 -10.34 4.51
N LYS A 61 -14.71 -9.76 4.48
CA LYS A 61 -15.99 -10.47 4.60
C LYS A 61 -16.57 -10.89 3.27
N GLU A 62 -16.41 -10.05 2.27
CA GLU A 62 -16.85 -10.27 0.90
C GLU A 62 -15.68 -9.95 -0.04
N GLU A 63 -15.67 -10.59 -1.19
CA GLU A 63 -14.64 -10.37 -2.19
C GLU A 63 -14.50 -8.88 -2.54
N VAL A 64 -13.29 -8.36 -2.45
CA VAL A 64 -12.98 -6.96 -2.75
C VAL A 64 -12.21 -6.88 -4.05
N VAL A 65 -12.80 -6.22 -5.03
CA VAL A 65 -12.13 -5.88 -6.29
C VAL A 65 -11.85 -4.39 -6.29
N GLN A 66 -10.58 -4.05 -6.35
CA GLN A 66 -10.11 -2.68 -6.34
C GLN A 66 -9.44 -2.35 -7.67
N ASN A 67 -10.07 -1.50 -8.45
CA ASN A 67 -9.48 -0.97 -9.68
C ASN A 67 -8.68 0.28 -9.34
N SER A 68 -7.43 0.31 -9.72
CA SER A 68 -6.55 1.43 -9.43
C SER A 68 -6.75 2.60 -10.39
N THR A 69 -7.93 3.14 -10.48
CA THR A 69 -8.13 4.46 -11.08
C THR A 69 -7.64 5.59 -10.17
N TYR A 70 -7.07 5.23 -9.02
CA TYR A 70 -6.64 6.18 -8.01
C TYR A 70 -5.15 6.31 -7.99
N SER A 71 -4.74 7.50 -8.10
CA SER A 71 -3.36 7.85 -8.20
C SER A 71 -2.71 7.91 -6.82
N MET A 72 -2.35 6.75 -6.27
CA MET A 72 -1.34 6.71 -5.21
C MET A 72 -0.07 7.41 -5.66
N SER A 73 0.16 7.51 -6.98
CA SER A 73 1.25 8.28 -7.60
C SER A 73 1.25 9.75 -7.25
N ASP A 74 0.12 10.33 -6.83
CA ASP A 74 0.07 11.69 -6.30
C ASP A 74 0.75 11.84 -4.94
N TYR A 75 0.96 10.72 -4.24
CA TYR A 75 1.52 10.71 -2.88
C TYR A 75 2.85 9.99 -2.77
N VAL A 76 3.02 8.90 -3.51
CA VAL A 76 4.24 8.08 -3.47
C VAL A 76 4.61 7.57 -4.87
N SER A 77 5.91 7.47 -5.15
CA SER A 77 6.42 6.90 -6.39
C SER A 77 6.67 5.40 -6.27
N ILE A 78 7.22 4.98 -5.15
CA ILE A 78 7.47 3.57 -4.85
C ILE A 78 6.75 3.22 -3.56
N TYR A 79 6.04 2.09 -3.58
CA TYR A 79 5.31 1.58 -2.43
C TYR A 79 5.57 0.09 -2.27
N SER A 80 6.09 -0.28 -1.11
CA SER A 80 6.45 -1.67 -0.79
C SER A 80 5.66 -2.15 0.42
N SER A 81 4.98 -3.28 0.26
CA SER A 81 4.14 -3.91 1.28
C SER A 81 4.70 -5.27 1.64
N TYR A 82 5.02 -5.47 2.92
CA TYR A 82 5.24 -6.80 3.46
C TYR A 82 3.89 -7.38 3.90
N ILE A 83 3.49 -8.45 3.24
CA ILE A 83 2.22 -9.13 3.46
C ILE A 83 2.41 -10.19 4.56
N VAL A 84 1.85 -9.96 5.73
CA VAL A 84 1.86 -10.92 6.83
C VAL A 84 0.81 -12.00 6.62
N SER A 85 -0.38 -11.59 6.18
CA SER A 85 -1.49 -12.48 5.87
C SER A 85 -2.32 -11.87 4.74
N ALA A 86 -2.62 -12.65 3.73
CA ALA A 86 -3.56 -12.31 2.67
C ALA A 86 -3.96 -13.54 1.86
N ASN A 87 -5.03 -13.40 1.12
CA ASN A 87 -5.44 -14.30 0.05
C ASN A 87 -6.02 -13.46 -1.09
N GLY A 88 -5.26 -13.33 -2.17
CA GLY A 88 -5.68 -12.50 -3.29
C GLY A 88 -4.73 -12.52 -4.47
N GLU A 89 -5.04 -11.72 -5.46
CA GLU A 89 -4.26 -11.53 -6.69
C GLU A 89 -4.16 -10.05 -7.08
N LYS A 90 -3.08 -9.75 -7.74
CA LYS A 90 -2.90 -8.51 -8.48
C LYS A 90 -2.76 -8.84 -9.96
N PHE A 91 -3.40 -8.06 -10.80
CA PHE A 91 -3.32 -8.18 -12.26
C PHE A 91 -2.61 -6.96 -12.84
N ASN A 92 -1.98 -7.15 -13.98
CA ASN A 92 -1.24 -6.13 -14.75
C ASN A 92 -0.02 -5.53 -14.01
N PRO A 93 1.06 -6.33 -13.81
CA PRO A 93 1.19 -7.76 -14.13
C PRO A 93 0.58 -8.66 -13.06
N TYR A 94 0.31 -9.91 -13.43
CA TYR A 94 -0.25 -10.90 -12.50
C TYR A 94 0.74 -11.27 -11.40
N GLN A 95 0.24 -11.27 -10.16
CA GLN A 95 0.96 -11.71 -8.99
C GLN A 95 -0.04 -12.22 -7.95
N THR A 96 0.25 -13.35 -7.32
CA THR A 96 -0.49 -13.77 -6.14
C THR A 96 -0.09 -12.95 -4.90
N ILE A 97 -1.06 -12.65 -4.06
CA ILE A 97 -0.88 -11.92 -2.80
C ILE A 97 -1.14 -12.89 -1.67
N THR A 98 -0.06 -13.39 -1.09
CA THR A 98 -0.09 -14.44 -0.08
C THR A 98 0.73 -14.03 1.15
N ALA A 99 0.55 -14.78 2.24
CA ALA A 99 1.31 -14.56 3.47
C ALA A 99 2.83 -14.69 3.24
N ASN A 100 3.59 -13.90 4.00
CA ASN A 100 5.05 -13.86 3.97
C ASN A 100 5.64 -13.48 2.60
N SER A 101 5.01 -12.56 1.90
CA SER A 101 5.49 -12.05 0.61
C SER A 101 5.76 -10.54 0.67
N LEU A 102 6.65 -10.08 -0.19
CA LEU A 102 6.89 -8.66 -0.43
C LEU A 102 6.28 -8.28 -1.78
N CYS A 103 5.44 -7.27 -1.77
CA CYS A 103 4.84 -6.70 -2.97
C CYS A 103 5.31 -5.26 -3.13
N THR A 104 5.94 -4.93 -4.25
CA THR A 104 6.40 -3.57 -4.54
C THR A 104 5.70 -3.03 -5.78
N PHE A 105 5.27 -1.78 -5.69
CA PHE A 105 4.64 -1.02 -6.76
C PHE A 105 5.51 0.16 -7.11
N ASP A 106 5.79 0.32 -8.39
CA ASP A 106 6.42 1.50 -8.98
C ASP A 106 5.34 2.29 -9.72
N PHE A 107 4.74 3.24 -9.05
CA PHE A 107 3.61 4.01 -9.59
C PHE A 107 4.01 4.94 -10.73
N ASP A 108 5.27 5.36 -10.82
CA ASP A 108 5.75 6.21 -11.91
C ASP A 108 5.83 5.43 -13.24
N ASN A 109 5.93 4.09 -13.18
CA ASN A 109 6.07 3.20 -14.33
C ASN A 109 4.84 2.32 -14.61
N ILE A 110 3.82 2.36 -13.76
CA ILE A 110 2.55 1.68 -14.03
C ILE A 110 1.82 2.47 -15.12
N LYS A 111 1.72 1.88 -16.32
CA LYS A 111 1.06 2.51 -17.48
C LYS A 111 -0.39 2.15 -17.62
N ASP A 112 -0.79 1.03 -17.06
CA ASP A 112 -2.13 0.47 -17.17
C ASP A 112 -2.75 0.34 -15.78
N ASP A 113 -4.06 0.47 -15.71
CA ASP A 113 -4.81 0.22 -14.49
C ASP A 113 -4.53 -1.21 -14.00
N PHE A 114 -4.06 -1.35 -12.78
CA PHE A 114 -3.97 -2.67 -12.17
C PHE A 114 -5.25 -2.97 -11.39
N VAL A 115 -5.60 -4.23 -11.31
CA VAL A 115 -6.72 -4.73 -10.51
C VAL A 115 -6.14 -5.48 -9.32
N PHE A 116 -6.66 -5.17 -8.15
CA PHE A 116 -6.33 -5.83 -6.90
C PHE A 116 -7.56 -6.58 -6.42
N LEU A 117 -7.44 -7.89 -6.25
CA LEU A 117 -8.50 -8.77 -5.79
C LEU A 117 -8.12 -9.35 -4.44
N LEU A 118 -8.97 -9.19 -3.44
CA LEU A 118 -8.86 -9.87 -2.16
C LEU A 118 -10.06 -10.79 -1.98
N HIS A 119 -9.78 -12.05 -1.70
CA HIS A 119 -10.82 -13.05 -1.48
C HIS A 119 -11.45 -12.90 -0.10
N GLU A 120 -12.70 -13.31 -0.03
CA GLU A 120 -13.48 -13.29 1.20
C GLU A 120 -12.97 -14.26 2.27
N ASN A 121 -13.44 -14.07 3.51
CA ASN A 121 -13.16 -14.92 4.66
C ASN A 121 -11.67 -15.06 5.01
N CYS A 122 -10.91 -13.99 4.80
CA CYS A 122 -9.48 -13.96 5.14
C CYS A 122 -9.07 -12.68 5.85
N CYS A 123 -7.98 -12.77 6.63
CA CYS A 123 -7.30 -11.60 7.16
C CYS A 123 -6.39 -11.01 6.09
N TYR A 124 -6.45 -9.70 5.92
CA TYR A 124 -5.47 -8.93 5.18
C TYR A 124 -4.66 -8.10 6.16
N LEU A 125 -3.46 -8.57 6.47
CA LEU A 125 -2.52 -7.89 7.35
C LEU A 125 -1.25 -7.58 6.57
N ALA A 126 -0.97 -6.29 6.40
CA ALA A 126 0.21 -5.82 5.68
C ALA A 126 0.81 -4.59 6.38
N VAL A 127 2.13 -4.49 6.33
CA VAL A 127 2.88 -3.31 6.72
C VAL A 127 3.57 -2.76 5.50
N SER A 128 3.36 -1.49 5.20
CA SER A 128 3.84 -0.90 3.98
C SER A 128 4.64 0.37 4.23
N ILE A 129 5.52 0.66 3.28
CA ILE A 129 6.21 1.94 3.21
C ILE A 129 6.14 2.48 1.79
N GLY A 130 5.70 3.72 1.68
CA GLY A 130 5.68 4.49 0.44
C GLY A 130 6.72 5.60 0.47
N PHE A 131 7.48 5.77 -0.61
CA PHE A 131 8.48 6.81 -0.76
C PHE A 131 8.01 7.86 -1.76
N LYS A 132 8.07 9.14 -1.35
CA LYS A 132 7.76 10.26 -2.23
C LYS A 132 8.85 10.47 -3.27
N LYS A 133 8.48 11.05 -4.40
CA LYS A 133 9.36 11.22 -5.56
C LYS A 133 10.65 11.96 -5.23
N GLU A 134 10.57 13.03 -4.43
CA GLU A 134 11.72 13.83 -4.05
C GLU A 134 12.80 13.02 -3.31
N LEU A 135 12.37 12.04 -2.50
CA LEU A 135 13.30 11.15 -1.81
C LEU A 135 14.02 10.23 -2.79
N ILE A 136 13.26 9.67 -3.72
CA ILE A 136 13.79 8.76 -4.75
C ILE A 136 14.81 9.52 -5.62
N GLU A 137 14.45 10.68 -6.15
CA GLU A 137 15.32 11.48 -7.00
C GLU A 137 16.61 11.90 -6.28
N LYS A 138 16.50 12.33 -5.02
CA LYS A 138 17.64 12.76 -4.21
C LYS A 138 18.64 11.62 -3.96
N HIS A 139 18.15 10.43 -3.66
CA HIS A 139 19.01 9.29 -3.34
C HIS A 139 19.48 8.53 -4.58
N TRP A 140 18.71 8.54 -5.67
CA TRP A 140 19.11 7.95 -6.94
C TRP A 140 20.36 8.64 -7.53
N LEU A 141 20.45 9.94 -7.38
CA LEU A 141 21.65 10.70 -7.74
C LEU A 141 22.88 10.24 -6.93
N PHE A 142 22.73 9.93 -5.64
CA PHE A 142 23.80 9.43 -4.78
C PHE A 142 24.28 8.02 -5.18
N VAL A 143 23.39 7.13 -5.51
CA VAL A 143 23.71 5.77 -5.96
C VAL A 143 24.48 5.79 -7.28
N ASN A 144 24.11 6.64 -8.20
CA ASN A 144 24.80 6.80 -9.48
C ASN A 144 26.18 7.48 -9.35
N CYS A 145 26.37 8.36 -8.35
CA CYS A 145 27.65 9.00 -8.07
C CYS A 145 28.65 8.11 -7.33
N SER A 146 28.17 7.08 -6.60
CA SER A 146 29.03 6.21 -5.78
C SER A 146 29.56 4.97 -6.49
N GLY A 147 29.32 4.80 -7.79
CA GLY A 147 29.87 3.69 -8.58
C GLY A 147 29.29 2.33 -8.24
N LEU A 148 28.27 2.24 -7.42
CA LEU A 148 27.48 1.04 -7.26
C LEU A 148 26.72 0.82 -8.57
N LYS A 149 27.12 -0.22 -9.33
CA LYS A 149 26.34 -0.67 -10.49
C LYS A 149 24.92 -0.90 -10.03
N SER A 150 24.02 0.00 -10.41
CA SER A 150 22.60 -0.16 -10.17
C SER A 150 22.19 -1.54 -10.66
N ALA A 151 21.61 -2.35 -9.78
CA ALA A 151 20.70 -3.35 -10.27
C ALA A 151 19.67 -2.56 -11.08
N LYS A 152 19.72 -2.67 -12.41
CA LYS A 152 18.68 -2.13 -13.27
C LYS A 152 17.38 -2.73 -12.76
N LEU A 153 16.54 -1.90 -12.12
CA LEU A 153 15.13 -2.19 -12.07
C LEU A 153 14.73 -2.23 -13.55
N GLU A 154 14.61 -3.43 -14.10
CA GLU A 154 14.15 -3.58 -15.46
C GLU A 154 12.75 -2.99 -15.50
N LYS A 155 12.56 -2.03 -16.40
CA LYS A 155 11.27 -1.39 -16.63
C LYS A 155 10.21 -2.48 -16.77
N GLY A 156 9.29 -2.55 -15.82
CA GLY A 156 8.13 -3.43 -15.90
C GLY A 156 8.23 -4.76 -15.14
N GLN A 157 9.30 -5.04 -14.40
CA GLN A 157 9.34 -6.21 -13.52
C GLN A 157 9.05 -5.83 -12.07
N ASN A 158 7.86 -6.19 -11.61
CA ASN A 158 7.59 -6.28 -10.19
C ASN A 158 8.32 -7.53 -9.67
N SER A 159 9.38 -7.36 -8.93
CA SER A 159 10.07 -8.48 -8.30
C SER A 159 9.35 -8.84 -7.01
N SER A 160 8.75 -10.02 -6.97
CA SER A 160 8.41 -10.66 -5.71
C SER A 160 9.66 -11.35 -5.17
N PHE A 161 10.13 -10.95 -4.02
CA PHE A 161 11.12 -11.72 -3.29
C PHE A 161 10.41 -12.62 -2.29
N LEU A 162 10.57 -13.92 -2.46
CA LEU A 162 10.24 -14.92 -1.44
C LEU A 162 11.47 -15.06 -0.53
N PHE A 163 11.27 -14.92 0.75
CA PHE A 163 12.25 -15.28 1.77
C PHE A 163 12.01 -16.70 2.25
#